data_2cf819c2fccdcd7f84ee9bf447d698e5
#
_entry.id   2cf819c2fccdcd7f84ee9bf447d698e5
#
_cell.length_a   1.000
_cell.length_b   1.000
_cell.length_c   1.000
_cell.angle_alpha   90.00
_cell.angle_beta   90.00
_cell.angle_gamma   90.00
#
_symmetry.space_group_name_H-M   'P 1'
#
loop_
_entity.id
_entity.type
_entity.pdbx_description
1 polymer ?
#
loop_
_entity_poly.entity_id
_entity_poly.type
_entity_poly.pdbx_seq_one_letter_code
_entity_poly.pdbx_strand_id
1 'polypeptide(L)'
;MKATLLVRRREYLRAETFAEILTWRVPVPVPGSDHDYKYALALVDMGVCVLRFDNETGKGDHLHRGDAEVAYRFTGIDDLLAAFDTEIRSWLDGHADHR
;
A
#
# COMPACT_ATOMS: atom_id res chain seq x y z
N MET A 1 -18.48 -15.52 -7.78
CA MET A 1 -17.53 -14.76 -8.63
C MET A 1 -16.23 -14.58 -7.88
N LYS A 2 -15.15 -14.55 -8.61
CA LYS A 2 -13.81 -14.50 -8.00
C LYS A 2 -13.17 -13.14 -8.17
N ALA A 3 -12.30 -12.80 -7.24
CA ALA A 3 -11.42 -11.64 -7.39
C ALA A 3 -10.43 -11.89 -8.54
N THR A 4 -10.11 -10.84 -9.26
CA THR A 4 -9.12 -10.88 -10.35
C THR A 4 -7.85 -10.18 -9.88
N LEU A 5 -6.75 -10.90 -9.85
CA LEU A 5 -5.45 -10.32 -9.51
C LEU A 5 -5.00 -9.37 -10.62
N LEU A 6 -4.72 -8.12 -10.27
CA LEU A 6 -4.28 -7.10 -11.21
C LEU A 6 -2.76 -6.89 -11.15
N VAL A 7 -2.21 -6.72 -9.96
CA VAL A 7 -0.77 -6.52 -9.78
C VAL A 7 -0.30 -7.36 -8.59
N ARG A 8 0.81 -8.02 -8.79
CA ARG A 8 1.55 -8.69 -7.71
C ARG A 8 3.02 -8.47 -7.98
N ARG A 9 3.68 -7.67 -7.13
CA ARG A 9 5.06 -7.29 -7.36
C ARG A 9 5.79 -7.04 -6.06
N ARG A 10 7.05 -7.44 -6.01
CA ARG A 10 7.98 -7.08 -4.94
C ARG A 10 9.21 -6.46 -5.58
N GLU A 11 9.66 -5.34 -5.06
CA GLU A 11 10.80 -4.61 -5.58
C GLU A 11 11.70 -4.18 -4.44
N TYR A 12 12.97 -4.57 -4.49
CA TYR A 12 13.96 -4.15 -3.51
C TYR A 12 14.51 -2.78 -3.89
N LEU A 13 14.48 -1.85 -2.94
CA LEU A 13 14.96 -0.48 -3.10
C LEU A 13 16.35 -0.32 -2.49
N ARG A 14 16.64 -1.12 -1.47
CA ARG A 14 17.93 -1.22 -0.77
C ARG A 14 18.08 -2.67 -0.36
N ALA A 15 19.24 -3.03 0.20
CA ALA A 15 19.52 -4.42 0.59
C ALA A 15 18.44 -5.01 1.52
N GLU A 16 17.95 -4.22 2.46
CA GLU A 16 16.97 -4.68 3.46
C GLU A 16 15.63 -3.96 3.36
N THR A 17 15.37 -3.25 2.25
CA THR A 17 14.16 -2.45 2.07
C THR A 17 13.47 -2.83 0.78
N PHE A 18 12.22 -3.27 0.87
CA PHE A 18 11.44 -3.61 -0.32
C PHE A 18 10.02 -3.08 -0.26
N ALA A 19 9.47 -2.84 -1.45
CA ALA A 19 8.07 -2.50 -1.62
C ALA A 19 7.33 -3.74 -2.13
N GLU A 20 6.13 -3.96 -1.63
CA GLU A 20 5.27 -5.05 -2.07
C GLU A 20 3.93 -4.49 -2.47
N ILE A 21 3.44 -4.87 -3.65
CA ILE A 21 2.19 -4.37 -4.22
C ILE A 21 1.30 -5.56 -4.55
N LEU A 22 0.11 -5.54 -3.99
CA LEU A 22 -0.93 -6.51 -4.29
C LEU A 22 -2.24 -5.78 -4.53
N THR A 23 -2.82 -5.94 -5.72
CA THR A 23 -4.11 -5.33 -6.04
C THR A 23 -5.00 -6.34 -6.75
N TRP A 24 -6.28 -6.33 -6.39
CA TRP A 24 -7.30 -7.17 -7.02
C TRP A 24 -8.50 -6.32 -7.40
N ARG A 25 -9.17 -6.74 -8.45
CA ARG A 25 -10.53 -6.31 -8.72
C ARG A 25 -11.46 -7.31 -8.06
N VAL A 26 -12.43 -6.84 -7.30
CA VAL A 26 -13.36 -7.71 -6.57
C VAL A 26 -14.77 -7.58 -7.13
N PRO A 27 -15.57 -8.67 -7.13
CA PRO A 27 -16.93 -8.61 -7.67
C PRO A 27 -17.91 -7.79 -6.83
N VAL A 28 -17.58 -7.62 -5.55
CA VAL A 28 -18.39 -6.84 -4.61
C VAL A 28 -17.42 -5.99 -3.79
N PRO A 29 -17.71 -4.71 -3.55
CA PRO A 29 -16.83 -3.86 -2.75
C PRO A 29 -16.51 -4.47 -1.39
N VAL A 30 -15.26 -4.30 -0.97
CA VAL A 30 -14.85 -4.69 0.38
C VAL A 30 -15.67 -3.88 1.39
N PRO A 31 -16.31 -4.49 2.39
CA PRO A 31 -17.07 -3.74 3.39
C PRO A 31 -16.24 -2.60 4.00
N GLY A 32 -16.79 -1.40 3.95
CA GLY A 32 -16.11 -0.18 4.39
C GLY A 32 -15.51 0.63 3.24
N SER A 33 -15.35 0.03 2.06
CA SER A 33 -14.91 0.71 0.85
C SER A 33 -16.08 0.86 -0.12
N ASP A 34 -16.02 1.87 -0.99
CA ASP A 34 -17.07 2.15 -1.97
C ASP A 34 -16.62 1.95 -3.41
N HIS A 35 -15.65 1.08 -3.62
CA HIS A 35 -15.08 0.78 -4.94
C HIS A 35 -14.79 -0.72 -5.07
N ASP A 36 -14.50 -1.16 -6.30
CA ASP A 36 -14.36 -2.57 -6.66
C ASP A 36 -12.93 -3.10 -6.56
N TYR A 37 -12.08 -2.49 -5.74
CA TYR A 37 -10.69 -2.91 -5.62
C TYR A 37 -10.37 -3.33 -4.20
N LYS A 38 -9.55 -4.36 -4.08
CA LYS A 38 -8.91 -4.74 -2.83
C LYS A 38 -7.42 -4.59 -3.02
N TYR A 39 -6.74 -4.00 -2.06
CA TYR A 39 -5.30 -3.77 -2.21
C TYR A 39 -4.56 -3.86 -0.88
N ALA A 40 -3.30 -4.18 -0.99
CA ALA A 40 -2.35 -4.11 0.12
C ALA A 40 -0.98 -3.74 -0.47
N LEU A 41 -0.51 -2.55 -0.15
CA LEU A 41 0.77 -2.04 -0.58
C LEU A 41 1.59 -1.77 0.67
N ALA A 42 2.81 -2.28 0.73
CA ALA A 42 3.63 -2.16 1.93
C ALA A 42 5.08 -1.83 1.59
N LEU A 43 5.70 -0.99 2.40
CA LEU A 43 7.14 -0.78 2.41
C LEU A 43 7.68 -1.45 3.67
N VAL A 44 8.62 -2.36 3.50
CA VAL A 44 9.22 -3.13 4.59
C VAL A 44 10.70 -2.80 4.66
N ASP A 45 11.18 -2.44 5.84
CA ASP A 45 12.58 -2.13 6.10
C ASP A 45 13.07 -2.93 7.29
N MET A 46 14.14 -3.68 7.10
CA MET A 46 14.71 -4.51 8.16
C MET A 46 13.67 -5.42 8.81
N GLY A 47 12.75 -5.97 8.00
CA GLY A 47 11.69 -6.85 8.48
C GLY A 47 10.49 -6.16 9.13
N VAL A 48 10.47 -4.82 9.15
CA VAL A 48 9.38 -4.05 9.77
C VAL A 48 8.58 -3.33 8.69
N CYS A 49 7.26 -3.45 8.73
CA CYS A 49 6.38 -2.71 7.82
C CYS A 49 6.32 -1.26 8.28
N VAL A 50 6.89 -0.34 7.50
CA VAL A 50 6.98 1.09 7.86
C VAL A 50 5.93 1.94 7.19
N LEU A 51 5.38 1.47 6.05
CA LEU A 51 4.28 2.12 5.34
C LEU A 51 3.33 1.05 4.84
N ARG A 52 2.04 1.34 4.87
CA ARG A 52 1.04 0.43 4.34
C ARG A 52 -0.20 1.16 3.88
N PHE A 53 -0.63 0.86 2.65
CA PHE A 53 -1.93 1.25 2.15
C PHE A 53 -2.77 -0.02 2.02
N ASP A 54 -3.95 -0.03 2.61
CA ASP A 54 -4.88 -1.16 2.43
C ASP A 54 -6.32 -0.73 2.66
N ASN A 55 -7.25 -1.61 2.28
CA ASN A 55 -8.67 -1.46 2.56
C ASN A 55 -9.22 -2.72 3.23
N GLU A 56 -8.88 -2.87 4.48
CA GLU A 56 -9.30 -4.00 5.29
C GLU A 56 -10.81 -3.99 5.53
N THR A 57 -11.41 -5.19 5.55
CA THR A 57 -12.85 -5.36 5.74
C THR A 57 -13.34 -4.62 7.00
N GLY A 58 -14.36 -3.78 6.81
CA GLY A 58 -15.01 -3.03 7.87
C GLY A 58 -14.31 -1.74 8.27
N LYS A 59 -13.09 -1.51 7.81
CA LYS A 59 -12.32 -0.31 8.17
C LYS A 59 -12.23 0.73 7.08
N GLY A 60 -12.46 0.33 5.82
CA GLY A 60 -12.30 1.21 4.68
C GLY A 60 -10.84 1.39 4.29
N ASP A 61 -10.59 2.41 3.49
CA ASP A 61 -9.28 2.68 2.92
C ASP A 61 -8.43 3.47 3.90
N HIS A 62 -7.20 3.03 4.13
CA HIS A 62 -6.30 3.72 5.04
C HIS A 62 -4.84 3.66 4.66
N LEU A 63 -4.07 4.58 5.26
CA LEU A 63 -2.62 4.64 5.18
C LEU A 63 -2.07 4.53 6.59
N HIS A 64 -1.11 3.63 6.77
CA HIS A 64 -0.33 3.50 7.99
C HIS A 64 1.08 4.03 7.74
N ARG A 65 1.54 4.95 8.60
CA ARG A 65 2.91 5.45 8.63
C ARG A 65 3.46 5.15 10.03
N GLY A 66 4.28 4.10 10.13
CA GLY A 66 4.72 3.65 11.45
C GLY A 66 3.50 3.27 12.30
N ASP A 67 3.34 3.92 13.45
CA ASP A 67 2.21 3.69 14.35
C ASP A 67 1.00 4.58 14.05
N ALA A 68 1.14 5.54 13.15
CA ALA A 68 0.05 6.44 12.78
C ALA A 68 -0.83 5.81 11.71
N GLU A 69 -2.13 5.93 11.88
CA GLU A 69 -3.11 5.45 10.90
C GLU A 69 -4.03 6.60 10.52
N VAL A 70 -4.18 6.85 9.23
CA VAL A 70 -5.05 7.89 8.71
C VAL A 70 -5.94 7.33 7.61
N ALA A 71 -7.13 7.94 7.43
CA ALA A 71 -8.00 7.57 6.33
C ALA A 71 -7.34 7.96 5.00
N TYR A 72 -7.49 7.10 3.99
CA TYR A 72 -7.00 7.35 2.66
C TYR A 72 -8.21 7.44 1.71
N ARG A 73 -8.24 8.47 0.88
CA ARG A 73 -9.30 8.61 -0.11
C ARG A 73 -8.87 7.94 -1.42
N PHE A 74 -9.48 6.80 -1.71
CA PHE A 74 -9.19 6.05 -2.93
C PHE A 74 -9.85 6.74 -4.13
N THR A 75 -9.07 7.04 -5.16
CA THR A 75 -9.54 7.68 -6.39
C THR A 75 -9.15 6.90 -7.64
N GLY A 76 -8.60 5.70 -7.47
CA GLY A 76 -8.21 4.82 -8.57
C GLY A 76 -6.88 4.15 -8.31
N ILE A 77 -6.60 3.10 -9.07
CA ILE A 77 -5.37 2.32 -8.91
C ILE A 77 -4.14 3.17 -9.28
N ASP A 78 -4.20 3.94 -10.35
CA ASP A 78 -3.07 4.76 -10.77
C ASP A 78 -2.71 5.79 -9.70
N ASP A 79 -3.71 6.45 -9.12
CA ASP A 79 -3.50 7.42 -8.06
C ASP A 79 -2.98 6.74 -6.79
N LEU A 80 -3.45 5.54 -6.50
CA LEU A 80 -2.98 4.76 -5.35
C LEU A 80 -1.48 4.44 -5.51
N LEU A 81 -1.07 3.97 -6.67
CA LEU A 81 0.33 3.64 -6.93
C LEU A 81 1.21 4.89 -6.87
N ALA A 82 0.72 6.02 -7.39
CA ALA A 82 1.42 7.30 -7.32
C ALA A 82 1.56 7.78 -5.88
N ALA A 83 0.51 7.66 -5.08
CA ALA A 83 0.54 8.02 -3.66
C ALA A 83 1.54 7.15 -2.89
N PHE A 84 1.56 5.86 -3.18
CA PHE A 84 2.51 4.92 -2.56
C PHE A 84 3.95 5.32 -2.91
N ASP A 85 4.22 5.61 -4.18
CA ASP A 85 5.55 6.04 -4.62
C ASP A 85 5.99 7.32 -3.90
N THR A 86 5.09 8.28 -3.75
CA THR A 86 5.36 9.53 -3.03
C THR A 86 5.72 9.26 -1.56
N GLU A 87 4.96 8.39 -0.91
CA GLU A 87 5.23 8.03 0.49
C GLU A 87 6.57 7.29 0.64
N ILE A 88 6.88 6.41 -0.29
CA ILE A 88 8.18 5.70 -0.30
C ILE A 88 9.32 6.70 -0.41
N ARG A 89 9.25 7.64 -1.34
CA ARG A 89 10.29 8.65 -1.54
C ARG A 89 10.49 9.50 -0.29
N SER A 90 9.39 9.90 0.33
CA SER A 90 9.44 10.67 1.58
C SER A 90 10.10 9.86 2.69
N TRP A 91 9.75 8.60 2.82
CA TRP A 91 10.35 7.73 3.83
C TRP A 91 11.86 7.53 3.57
N LEU A 92 12.23 7.28 2.31
CA LEU A 92 13.64 7.10 1.94
C LEU A 92 14.47 8.36 2.23
N ASP A 93 13.92 9.54 1.95
CA ASP A 93 14.58 10.81 2.24
C ASP A 93 14.81 11.00 3.72
N GLY A 94 13.84 10.61 4.55
CA GLY A 94 13.95 10.71 6.00
C GLY A 94 14.81 9.61 6.63
N HIS A 95 15.12 8.55 5.87
CA HIS A 95 15.88 7.40 6.34
C HIS A 95 17.04 7.13 5.38
N ALA A 96 17.83 8.16 5.14
CA ALA A 96 18.98 8.07 4.25
C ALA A 96 19.93 6.96 4.70
N ASP A 97 20.49 6.26 3.72
CA ASP A 97 21.44 5.19 3.97
C ASP A 97 22.81 5.81 4.28
N HIS A 98 23.19 5.78 5.53
CA HIS A 98 24.45 6.34 5.99
C HIS A 98 25.60 5.36 5.81
N ARG A 99 26.70 5.83 5.27
CA ARG A 99 27.91 5.04 5.06
C ARG A 99 29.01 5.53 5.96
#